data_9142c9be590e8ba0dbe834821f691948
#
_entry.id   9142c9be590e8ba0dbe834821f691948
#
_cell.length_a   1.000
_cell.length_b   1.000
_cell.length_c   1.000
_cell.angle_alpha   90.00
_cell.angle_beta   90.00
_cell.angle_gamma   90.00
#
_symmetry.space_group_name_H-M   'P 1'
#
loop_
_entity.id
_entity.type
_entity.pdbx_description
1 polymer ?
#
loop_
_entity_poly.entity_id
_entity_poly.type
_entity_poly.pdbx_seq_one_letter_code
_entity_poly.pdbx_strand_id
1 'polypeptide(L)'
;MNYSLILLCAGSGKRTGLKYNKIFYKINNQTVYEMNISHFLEDNRCKQIIVVTKENEIDDIRTLVNDSRIEYVFGGKERQDSVYEGLQKVKENHVFIHD
;
A
#
# COMPACT_ATOMS: atom_id res chain seq x y z
N MET A 1 -20.01 -6.18 4.78
CA MET A 1 -19.26 -6.73 3.63
C MET A 1 -17.77 -6.69 3.96
N ASN A 2 -17.12 -7.84 3.95
CA ASN A 2 -15.66 -7.89 4.16
C ASN A 2 -14.93 -7.70 2.85
N TYR A 3 -13.73 -7.11 2.91
CA TYR A 3 -12.96 -6.85 1.70
C TYR A 3 -11.47 -6.95 1.95
N SER A 4 -10.75 -7.14 0.84
CA SER A 4 -9.29 -7.00 0.80
C SER A 4 -8.96 -5.62 0.21
N LEU A 5 -7.94 -4.97 0.75
CA LEU A 5 -7.42 -3.72 0.21
C LEU A 5 -6.13 -4.00 -0.54
N ILE A 6 -6.01 -3.43 -1.74
CA ILE A 6 -4.72 -3.34 -2.43
C ILE A 6 -4.28 -1.88 -2.34
N LEU A 7 -3.18 -1.64 -1.65
CA LEU A 7 -2.62 -0.31 -1.49
C LEU A 7 -1.36 -0.21 -2.36
N LEU A 8 -1.43 0.63 -3.39
CA LEU A 8 -0.36 0.75 -4.37
C LEU A 8 0.69 1.76 -3.90
N CYS A 9 1.86 1.26 -3.53
CA CYS A 9 2.94 2.06 -2.99
C CYS A 9 4.22 2.00 -3.83
N ALA A 10 4.17 1.40 -5.01
CA ALA A 10 5.35 1.21 -5.85
C ALA A 10 5.66 2.39 -6.78
N GLY A 11 4.92 3.50 -6.66
CA GLY A 11 5.13 4.68 -7.49
C GLY A 11 6.47 5.37 -7.24
N SER A 12 6.95 6.11 -8.23
CA SER A 12 8.27 6.74 -8.17
C SER A 12 8.26 8.18 -7.64
N GLY A 13 7.08 8.81 -7.55
CA GLY A 13 6.99 10.22 -7.19
C GLY A 13 7.36 11.19 -8.30
N LYS A 14 7.64 10.71 -9.50
CA LYS A 14 8.09 11.56 -10.63
C LYS A 14 7.08 12.64 -10.99
N ARG A 15 5.78 12.32 -10.92
CA ARG A 15 4.72 13.28 -11.27
C ARG A 15 4.64 14.46 -10.32
N THR A 16 5.07 14.27 -9.09
CA THR A 16 5.01 15.32 -8.05
C THR A 16 6.30 16.08 -7.92
N GLY A 17 7.32 15.74 -8.71
CA GLY A 17 8.63 16.36 -8.64
C GLY A 17 9.45 15.97 -7.43
N LEU A 18 8.99 15.01 -6.64
CA LEU A 18 9.74 14.51 -5.49
C LEU A 18 10.88 13.61 -5.93
N LYS A 19 12.00 13.66 -5.20
CA LYS A 19 13.16 12.82 -5.46
C LYS A 19 13.00 11.41 -4.91
N TYR A 20 11.94 11.18 -4.14
CA TYR A 20 11.64 9.90 -3.51
C TYR A 20 10.16 9.61 -3.64
N ASN A 21 9.78 8.38 -3.33
CA ASN A 21 8.39 7.96 -3.40
C ASN A 21 7.55 8.81 -2.42
N LYS A 22 6.47 9.42 -2.92
CA LYS A 22 5.64 10.34 -2.14
C LYS A 22 5.05 9.70 -0.87
N ILE A 23 4.95 8.38 -0.81
CA ILE A 23 4.41 7.69 0.38
C ILE A 23 5.26 7.94 1.63
N PHE A 24 6.54 8.28 1.46
CA PHE A 24 7.44 8.60 2.57
C PHE A 24 7.43 10.08 2.95
N TYR A 25 6.72 10.91 2.20
CA TYR A 25 6.61 12.33 2.53
C TYR A 25 5.87 12.51 3.85
N LYS A 26 6.40 13.36 4.73
CA LYS A 26 5.81 13.58 6.05
C LYS A 26 5.02 14.87 6.11
N ILE A 27 3.84 14.79 6.71
CA ILE A 27 3.00 15.94 7.07
C ILE A 27 2.71 15.80 8.55
N ASN A 28 3.15 16.77 9.36
CA ASN A 28 2.97 16.75 10.83
C ASN A 28 3.53 15.45 11.45
N ASN A 29 4.74 15.07 11.04
CA ASN A 29 5.46 13.90 11.52
C ASN A 29 4.84 12.54 11.16
N GLN A 30 3.88 12.53 10.24
CA GLN A 30 3.23 11.30 9.79
C GLN A 30 3.42 11.17 8.28
N THR A 31 3.83 9.99 7.81
CA THR A 31 3.99 9.78 6.37
C THR A 31 2.64 9.69 5.67
N VAL A 32 2.65 9.99 4.37
CA VAL A 32 1.47 9.81 3.52
C VAL A 32 0.97 8.37 3.61
N TYR A 33 1.89 7.39 3.63
CA TYR A 33 1.55 5.99 3.80
C TYR A 33 0.74 5.73 5.08
N GLU A 34 1.24 6.24 6.21
CA GLU A 34 0.55 6.06 7.49
C GLU A 34 -0.84 6.66 7.47
N MET A 35 -0.99 7.85 6.88
CA MET A 35 -2.30 8.51 6.77
C MET A 35 -3.27 7.71 5.91
N ASN A 36 -2.79 7.20 4.78
CA ASN A 36 -3.64 6.46 3.85
C ASN A 36 -4.12 5.14 4.45
N ILE A 37 -3.22 4.40 5.09
CA ILE A 37 -3.55 3.07 5.61
C ILE A 37 -4.39 3.15 6.89
N SER A 38 -4.28 4.24 7.67
CA SER A 38 -4.94 4.35 8.96
C SER A 38 -6.46 4.22 8.87
N HIS A 39 -7.06 4.77 7.83
CA HIS A 39 -8.51 4.68 7.63
C HIS A 39 -8.97 3.22 7.47
N PHE A 40 -8.19 2.44 6.75
CA PHE A 40 -8.53 1.03 6.51
C PHE A 40 -8.25 0.17 7.72
N LEU A 41 -7.24 0.52 8.50
CA LEU A 41 -6.93 -0.21 9.74
C LEU A 41 -8.07 -0.09 10.76
N GLU A 42 -8.76 1.03 10.77
CA GLU A 42 -9.91 1.26 11.65
C GLU A 42 -11.20 0.61 11.17
N ASP A 43 -11.24 0.15 9.92
CA ASP A 43 -12.44 -0.46 9.35
C ASP A 43 -12.45 -1.97 9.64
N ASN A 44 -13.42 -2.41 10.44
CA ASN A 44 -13.56 -3.82 10.81
C ASN A 44 -13.88 -4.73 9.62
N ARG A 45 -14.34 -4.16 8.50
CA ARG A 45 -14.63 -4.93 7.30
C ARG A 45 -13.38 -5.18 6.46
N CYS A 46 -12.32 -4.43 6.71
CA CYS A 46 -11.05 -4.62 6.02
C CYS A 46 -10.31 -5.80 6.67
N LYS A 47 -10.32 -6.95 5.98
CA LYS A 47 -9.78 -8.19 6.52
C LYS A 47 -8.37 -8.50 6.05
N GLN A 48 -7.93 -7.83 4.99
CA GLN A 48 -6.63 -8.07 4.40
C GLN A 48 -6.13 -6.78 3.77
N ILE A 49 -4.86 -6.45 3.97
CA ILE A 49 -4.24 -5.27 3.36
C ILE A 49 -3.01 -5.76 2.60
N ILE A 50 -3.05 -5.62 1.28
CA ILE A 50 -1.95 -6.01 0.41
C ILE A 50 -1.23 -4.74 -0.02
N VAL A 51 -0.04 -4.55 0.51
CA VAL A 51 0.79 -3.39 0.18
C VAL A 51 1.72 -3.77 -0.97
N VAL A 52 1.51 -3.12 -2.11
CA VAL A 52 2.36 -3.34 -3.29
C VAL A 52 3.47 -2.31 -3.27
N THR A 53 4.70 -2.75 -3.14
CA THR A 53 5.86 -1.89 -2.92
C THR A 53 7.01 -2.27 -3.84
N LYS A 54 8.01 -1.40 -3.92
CA LYS A 54 9.27 -1.73 -4.57
C LYS A 54 10.12 -2.58 -3.62
N GLU A 55 10.89 -3.50 -4.20
CA GLU A 55 11.76 -4.37 -3.41
C GLU A 55 12.71 -3.58 -2.51
N ASN A 56 13.28 -2.48 -3.03
CA ASN A 56 14.24 -1.68 -2.30
C ASN A 56 13.61 -0.76 -1.25
N GLU A 57 12.27 -0.74 -1.15
CA GLU A 57 11.56 0.11 -0.18
C GLU A 57 10.81 -0.68 0.89
N ILE A 58 10.75 -2.01 0.76
CA ILE A 58 9.95 -2.83 1.66
C ILE A 58 10.38 -2.71 3.13
N ASP A 59 11.67 -2.65 3.38
CA ASP A 59 12.17 -2.57 4.76
C ASP A 59 11.74 -1.26 5.41
N ASP A 60 11.79 -0.16 4.67
CA ASP A 60 11.36 1.14 5.19
C ASP A 60 9.85 1.17 5.45
N ILE A 61 9.06 0.62 4.54
CA ILE A 61 7.59 0.57 4.69
C ILE A 61 7.20 -0.27 5.91
N ARG A 62 7.86 -1.40 6.11
CA ARG A 62 7.55 -2.30 7.24
C ARG A 62 7.72 -1.63 8.60
N THR A 63 8.62 -0.66 8.71
CA THR A 63 8.86 0.01 9.98
C THR A 63 7.79 1.03 10.33
N LEU A 64 6.98 1.45 9.36
CA LEU A 64 6.02 2.53 9.54
C LEU A 64 4.74 2.08 10.23
N VAL A 65 4.23 0.90 9.90
CA VAL A 65 2.99 0.36 10.45
C VAL A 65 3.14 -1.14 10.65
N ASN A 66 2.64 -1.64 11.77
CA ASN A 66 2.64 -3.06 12.08
C ASN A 66 1.21 -3.51 12.39
N ASP A 67 0.65 -4.37 11.54
CA ASP A 67 -0.69 -4.92 11.72
C ASP A 67 -0.72 -6.30 11.06
N SER A 68 -1.34 -7.27 11.73
CA SER A 68 -1.34 -8.66 11.25
C SER A 68 -2.05 -8.86 9.92
N ARG A 69 -2.90 -7.92 9.49
CA ARG A 69 -3.61 -8.02 8.21
C ARG A 69 -2.75 -7.63 7.02
N ILE A 70 -1.60 -6.99 7.26
CA ILE A 70 -0.76 -6.46 6.18
C ILE A 70 0.12 -7.54 5.60
N GLU A 71 0.06 -7.68 4.27
CA GLU A 71 0.96 -8.50 3.47
C GLU A 71 1.67 -7.59 2.47
N TYR A 72 2.87 -7.97 2.08
CA TYR A 72 3.66 -7.18 1.12
C TYR A 72 3.91 -8.00 -0.13
N VAL A 73 3.77 -7.35 -1.29
CA VAL A 73 4.15 -7.93 -2.59
C VAL A 73 4.95 -6.88 -3.36
N PHE A 74 5.80 -7.34 -4.26
CA PHE A 74 6.56 -6.44 -5.10
C PHE A 74 5.74 -6.06 -6.32
N GLY A 75 5.73 -4.77 -6.65
CA GLY A 75 5.05 -4.27 -7.82
C GLY A 75 5.80 -4.55 -9.10
N GLY A 76 5.11 -4.37 -10.21
CA GLY A 76 5.71 -4.47 -11.52
C GLY A 76 6.15 -3.11 -12.05
N LYS A 77 6.49 -3.08 -13.32
CA LYS A 77 7.01 -1.89 -13.98
C LYS A 77 5.97 -0.78 -14.11
N GLU A 78 4.75 -1.15 -14.43
CA GLU A 78 3.64 -0.22 -14.61
C GLU A 78 2.60 -0.39 -13.50
N ARG A 79 1.69 0.60 -13.35
CA ARG A 79 0.62 0.53 -12.37
C ARG A 79 -0.22 -0.74 -12.52
N GLN A 80 -0.58 -1.08 -13.76
CA GLN A 80 -1.39 -2.27 -14.03
C GLN A 80 -0.68 -3.57 -13.61
N ASP A 81 0.63 -3.61 -13.73
CA ASP A 81 1.42 -4.78 -13.30
C ASP A 81 1.37 -4.91 -11.79
N SER A 82 1.46 -3.78 -11.09
CA SER A 82 1.36 -3.74 -9.62
C SER A 82 -0.01 -4.19 -9.15
N VAL A 83 -1.08 -3.73 -9.81
CA VAL A 83 -2.46 -4.17 -9.50
C VAL A 83 -2.57 -5.69 -9.69
N TYR A 84 -2.02 -6.20 -10.79
CA TYR A 84 -2.05 -7.64 -11.08
C TYR A 84 -1.38 -8.43 -9.95
N GLU A 85 -0.21 -7.99 -9.49
CA GLU A 85 0.49 -8.68 -8.41
C GLU A 85 -0.32 -8.68 -7.12
N GLY A 86 -0.95 -7.55 -6.81
CA GLY A 86 -1.82 -7.46 -5.64
C GLY A 86 -3.02 -8.39 -5.73
N LEU A 87 -3.64 -8.46 -6.91
CA LEU A 87 -4.82 -9.31 -7.12
C LEU A 87 -4.53 -10.78 -6.90
N GLN A 88 -3.30 -11.24 -7.13
CA GLN A 88 -2.91 -12.64 -6.90
C GLN A 88 -3.04 -13.04 -5.43
N LYS A 89 -3.03 -12.09 -4.52
CA LYS A 89 -3.06 -12.34 -3.07
C LYS A 89 -4.43 -12.15 -2.43
N VAL A 90 -5.41 -11.65 -3.18
CA VAL A 90 -6.75 -11.34 -2.65
C VAL A 90 -7.45 -12.60 -2.16
N LYS A 91 -7.97 -12.55 -0.93
CA LYS A 91 -8.68 -13.66 -0.29
C LYS A 91 -10.18 -13.42 -0.13
N GLU A 92 -10.58 -12.13 -0.02
CA GLU A 92 -11.99 -11.77 0.15
C GLU A 92 -12.69 -11.68 -1.19
N ASN A 93 -14.04 -11.72 -1.16
CA ASN A 93 -14.83 -11.62 -2.39
C ASN A 93 -14.90 -10.21 -2.95
N HIS A 94 -14.58 -9.22 -2.14
CA HIS A 94 -14.56 -7.81 -2.54
C HIS A 94 -13.16 -7.25 -2.38
N VAL A 95 -12.76 -6.40 -3.30
CA VAL A 95 -11.44 -5.78 -3.27
C VAL A 95 -11.54 -4.29 -3.56
N PHE A 96 -10.86 -3.48 -2.74
CA PHE A 96 -10.67 -2.05 -2.99
C PHE A 96 -9.22 -1.84 -3.41
N ILE A 97 -9.03 -0.98 -4.40
CA ILE A 97 -7.70 -0.61 -4.90
C ILE A 97 -7.51 0.88 -4.60
N HIS A 98 -6.46 1.21 -3.87
CA HIS A 98 -6.17 2.57 -3.46
C HIS A 98 -4.74 2.92 -3.82
N ASP A 99 -4.56 4.10 -4.42
CA ASP A 99 -3.24 4.60 -4.80
C ASP A 99 -2.55 5.32 -3.66
#